data_8f2301bd18621665194a62130ae31f29
#
_entry.id   8f2301bd18621665194a62130ae31f29
#
_cell.length_a   1.000
_cell.length_b   1.000
_cell.length_c   1.000
_cell.angle_alpha   90.00
_cell.angle_beta   90.00
_cell.angle_gamma   90.00
#
_symmetry.space_group_name_H-M   'P 1'
#
loop_
_entity.id
_entity.type
_entity.pdbx_description
1 polymer ?
#
loop_
_entity_poly.entity_id
_entity_poly.type
_entity_poly.pdbx_seq_one_letter_code
_entity_poly.pdbx_strand_id
1 'polypeptide(L)'
;MFKTLIYMHTSYTVGITTGEYKALQYVTVDQKEWITNAIQNRARIASDEIVNKYTLFKINKGEAITAVGTTAVIEAAYSEGVIGIAT
;
A
#
# COMPACT_ATOMS: atom_id res chain seq x y z
N MET A 1 8.32 15.45 -16.92
CA MET A 1 8.51 14.72 -16.62
C MET A 1 8.44 13.70 -16.30
N PHE A 2 8.54 13.23 -16.51
CA PHE A 2 8.61 12.14 -16.25
C PHE A 2 8.83 11.45 -15.53
N LYS A 3 8.87 11.60 -15.13
CA LYS A 3 9.25 11.06 -14.39
C LYS A 3 9.23 10.26 -13.57
N THR A 4 9.51 10.44 -13.61
CA THR A 4 9.57 9.43 -13.20
C THR A 4 8.77 8.65 -12.24
N LEU A 5 7.92 7.99 -12.59
CA LEU A 5 7.14 7.08 -11.79
C LEU A 5 7.95 6.01 -11.08
N ILE A 6 9.17 5.82 -11.52
CA ILE A 6 10.07 4.88 -10.86
C ILE A 6 10.32 5.21 -9.39
N TYR A 7 10.11 6.45 -9.00
CA TYR A 7 10.20 6.82 -7.58
C TYR A 7 9.15 6.14 -6.73
N MET A 8 8.10 5.64 -7.36
CA MET A 8 6.97 5.07 -6.66
C MET A 8 7.19 3.60 -6.31
N HIS A 9 8.28 3.02 -6.79
CA HIS A 9 8.56 1.60 -6.57
C HIS A 9 9.57 1.39 -5.46
N THR A 10 9.25 0.49 -4.55
CA THR A 10 10.15 0.04 -3.49
C THR A 10 10.28 -1.47 -3.61
N SER A 11 11.50 -1.96 -3.51
CA SER A 11 11.76 -3.40 -3.62
C SER A 11 12.23 -3.95 -2.29
N TYR A 12 11.83 -5.19 -2.00
CA TYR A 12 12.23 -5.90 -0.79
C TYR A 12 12.74 -7.28 -1.15
N THR A 13 13.72 -7.75 -0.39
CA THR A 13 14.17 -9.14 -0.49
C THR A 13 13.62 -9.89 0.72
N VAL A 14 12.96 -11.00 0.47
CA VAL A 14 12.36 -11.83 1.52
C VAL A 14 13.07 -13.16 1.53
N GLY A 15 13.69 -13.50 2.69
CA GLY A 15 14.34 -14.79 2.86
C GLY A 15 13.34 -15.80 3.43
N ILE A 16 13.32 -16.99 2.86
CA ILE A 16 12.49 -18.09 3.37
C ILE A 16 13.34 -19.34 3.51
N THR A 17 12.93 -20.23 4.39
CA THR A 17 13.64 -21.51 4.59
C THR A 17 13.33 -22.46 3.45
N THR A 18 14.15 -23.52 3.34
CA THR A 18 13.92 -24.57 2.35
C THR A 18 12.55 -25.23 2.53
N GLY A 19 12.13 -25.42 3.79
CA GLY A 19 10.83 -26.00 4.08
C GLY A 19 9.68 -25.10 3.62
N GLU A 20 9.81 -23.81 3.88
CA GLU A 20 8.83 -22.81 3.44
C GLU A 20 8.75 -22.75 1.91
N TYR A 21 9.91 -22.81 1.25
CA TYR A 21 9.97 -22.83 -0.20
C TYR A 21 9.21 -24.02 -0.77
N LYS A 22 9.43 -25.20 -0.20
CA LYS A 22 8.73 -26.42 -0.65
C LYS A 22 7.24 -26.36 -0.36
N ALA A 23 6.85 -25.77 0.76
CA ALA A 23 5.45 -25.58 1.08
C ALA A 23 4.77 -24.66 0.06
N LEU A 24 5.44 -23.59 -0.34
CA LEU A 24 4.91 -22.69 -1.35
C LEU A 24 4.80 -23.35 -2.73
N GLN A 25 5.69 -24.28 -3.04
CA GLN A 25 5.59 -25.06 -4.28
C GLN A 25 4.29 -25.88 -4.34
N TYR A 26 3.80 -26.31 -3.20
CA TYR A 26 2.51 -26.99 -3.10
C TYR A 26 1.35 -26.04 -3.38
N VAL A 27 1.49 -24.77 -2.96
CA VAL A 27 0.41 -23.77 -3.07
C VAL A 27 0.31 -23.15 -4.45
N THR A 28 1.45 -22.93 -5.10
CA THR A 28 1.47 -22.20 -6.37
C THR A 28 2.63 -22.62 -7.27
N VAL A 29 2.40 -22.52 -8.56
CA VAL A 29 3.44 -22.76 -9.58
C VAL A 29 4.39 -21.58 -9.67
N ASP A 30 3.87 -20.35 -9.51
CA ASP A 30 4.65 -19.11 -9.58
C ASP A 30 4.63 -18.43 -8.22
N GLN A 31 5.66 -18.71 -7.41
CA GLN A 31 5.74 -18.19 -6.05
C GLN A 31 5.94 -16.69 -6.01
N LYS A 32 6.73 -16.16 -6.95
CA LYS A 32 6.99 -14.72 -7.01
C LYS A 32 5.70 -13.96 -7.29
N GLU A 33 4.90 -14.44 -8.23
CA GLU A 33 3.61 -13.82 -8.55
C GLU A 33 2.67 -13.92 -7.36
N TRP A 34 2.63 -15.08 -6.69
CA TRP A 34 1.77 -15.28 -5.52
C TRP A 34 2.11 -14.29 -4.40
N ILE A 35 3.40 -14.14 -4.09
CA ILE A 35 3.87 -13.23 -3.06
C ILE A 35 3.56 -11.78 -3.46
N THR A 36 3.81 -11.43 -4.71
CA THR A 36 3.54 -10.08 -5.22
C THR A 36 2.06 -9.75 -5.09
N ASN A 37 1.20 -10.68 -5.48
CA ASN A 37 -0.25 -10.48 -5.39
C ASN A 37 -0.71 -10.32 -3.93
N ALA A 38 -0.14 -11.10 -3.01
CA ALA A 38 -0.47 -11.01 -1.60
C ALA A 38 -0.11 -9.63 -1.02
N ILE A 39 1.08 -9.13 -1.35
CA ILE A 39 1.54 -7.82 -0.91
C ILE A 39 0.66 -6.71 -1.51
N GLN A 40 0.40 -6.78 -2.80
CA GLN A 40 -0.42 -5.78 -3.48
C GLN A 40 -1.84 -5.75 -2.95
N ASN A 41 -2.40 -6.92 -2.67
CA ASN A 41 -3.74 -7.00 -2.11
C ASN A 41 -3.81 -6.39 -0.71
N ARG A 42 -2.81 -6.66 0.13
CA ARG A 42 -2.77 -6.07 1.48
C ARG A 42 -2.57 -4.56 1.42
N ALA A 43 -1.73 -4.08 0.49
CA ALA A 43 -1.52 -2.66 0.29
C ALA A 43 -2.81 -1.98 -0.20
N ARG A 44 -3.57 -2.63 -1.08
CA ARG A 44 -4.85 -2.10 -1.54
C ARG A 44 -5.84 -1.95 -0.40
N ILE A 45 -5.93 -2.95 0.46
CA ILE A 45 -6.81 -2.89 1.65
C ILE A 45 -6.41 -1.73 2.54
N ALA A 46 -5.11 -1.57 2.81
CA ALA A 46 -4.61 -0.46 3.62
C ALA A 46 -4.91 0.89 2.96
N SER A 47 -4.78 0.98 1.63
CA SER A 47 -5.09 2.20 0.90
C SER A 47 -6.55 2.59 1.06
N ASP A 48 -7.45 1.62 0.96
CA ASP A 48 -8.89 1.87 1.13
C ASP A 48 -9.19 2.37 2.54
N GLU A 49 -8.55 1.79 3.55
CA GLU A 49 -8.70 2.24 4.94
C GLU A 49 -8.24 3.69 5.12
N ILE A 50 -7.11 4.04 4.52
CA ILE A 50 -6.55 5.39 4.61
C ILE A 50 -7.48 6.40 3.94
N VAL A 51 -7.97 6.07 2.75
CA VAL A 51 -8.89 6.95 2.02
C VAL A 51 -10.15 7.19 2.85
N ASN A 52 -10.69 6.16 3.47
CA ASN A 52 -11.87 6.29 4.31
C ASN A 52 -11.61 7.17 5.53
N LYS A 53 -10.48 6.97 6.21
CA LYS A 53 -10.11 7.78 7.37
C LYS A 53 -9.94 9.24 7.00
N TYR A 54 -9.26 9.51 5.89
CA TYR A 54 -9.03 10.88 5.43
C TYR A 54 -10.34 11.55 5.04
N THR A 55 -11.23 10.83 4.35
CA THR A 55 -12.53 11.35 3.95
C THR A 55 -13.34 11.78 5.18
N LEU A 56 -13.40 10.92 6.19
CA LEU A 56 -14.13 11.24 7.43
C LEU A 56 -13.49 12.43 8.15
N PHE A 57 -12.17 12.50 8.20
CA PHE A 57 -11.47 13.62 8.80
C PHE A 57 -11.86 14.94 8.14
N LYS A 58 -11.89 14.98 6.81
CA LYS A 58 -12.25 16.19 6.08
C LYS A 58 -13.73 16.54 6.24
N ILE A 59 -14.60 15.55 6.20
CA ILE A 59 -16.03 15.76 6.41
C ILE A 59 -16.27 16.38 7.80
N ASN A 60 -15.63 15.83 8.82
CA ASN A 60 -15.81 16.32 10.19
C ASN A 60 -15.28 17.74 10.38
N LYS A 61 -14.29 18.15 9.59
CA LYS A 61 -13.79 19.53 9.62
C LYS A 61 -14.58 20.48 8.72
N GLY A 62 -15.45 19.94 7.88
CA GLY A 62 -16.17 20.75 6.91
C GLY A 62 -15.29 21.26 5.79
N GLU A 63 -14.20 20.58 5.48
CA GLU A 63 -13.24 20.99 4.45
C GLU A 63 -13.37 20.13 3.21
N ALA A 64 -13.14 20.75 2.06
CA ALA A 64 -13.15 20.04 0.80
C ALA A 64 -11.86 19.22 0.65
N ILE A 65 -11.98 18.07 -0.03
CA ILE A 65 -10.82 17.24 -0.40
C ILE A 65 -10.32 17.73 -1.75
N THR A 66 -9.08 18.23 -1.78
CA THR A 66 -8.47 18.72 -3.01
C THR A 66 -7.50 17.73 -3.62
N ALA A 67 -7.05 16.73 -2.85
CA ALA A 67 -6.18 15.67 -3.36
C ALA A 67 -6.93 14.81 -4.36
N VAL A 68 -6.31 14.54 -5.51
CA VAL A 68 -6.91 13.75 -6.58
C VAL A 68 -6.13 12.46 -6.75
N GLY A 69 -6.82 11.33 -6.65
CA GLY A 69 -6.23 10.01 -6.78
C GLY A 69 -5.77 9.44 -5.45
N THR A 70 -5.68 8.12 -5.38
CA THR A 70 -5.37 7.40 -4.15
C THR A 70 -4.03 7.81 -3.55
N THR A 71 -2.99 7.89 -4.37
CA THR A 71 -1.65 8.26 -3.89
C THR A 71 -1.63 9.64 -3.26
N ALA A 72 -2.27 10.61 -3.90
CA ALA A 72 -2.31 11.97 -3.38
C ALA A 72 -3.10 12.05 -2.06
N VAL A 73 -4.17 11.28 -1.94
CA VAL A 73 -4.95 11.20 -0.71
C VAL A 73 -4.12 10.59 0.42
N ILE A 74 -3.37 9.53 0.13
CA ILE A 74 -2.50 8.89 1.13
C ILE A 74 -1.43 9.87 1.61
N GLU A 75 -0.80 10.59 0.68
CA GLU A 75 0.22 11.58 1.04
C GLU A 75 -0.37 12.72 1.88
N ALA A 76 -1.55 13.18 1.52
CA ALA A 76 -2.24 14.20 2.29
C ALA A 76 -2.59 13.71 3.70
N ALA A 77 -3.00 12.45 3.83
CA ALA A 77 -3.31 11.86 5.13
C ALA A 77 -2.09 11.83 6.05
N TYR A 78 -0.92 11.52 5.54
CA TYR A 78 0.34 11.60 6.30
C TYR A 78 0.67 13.05 6.64
N SER A 79 0.60 13.93 5.64
CA SER A 79 0.96 15.35 5.78
C SER A 79 0.11 16.06 6.81
N GLU A 80 -1.16 15.72 6.88
CA GLU A 80 -2.12 16.34 7.79
C GLU A 80 -2.25 15.60 9.12
N GLY A 81 -1.46 14.57 9.34
CA GLY A 81 -1.41 13.85 10.61
C GLY A 81 -2.59 12.93 10.87
N VAL A 82 -3.35 12.56 9.83
CA VAL A 82 -4.49 11.65 9.97
C VAL A 82 -4.00 10.23 10.23
N ILE A 83 -2.88 9.88 9.59
CA ILE A 83 -2.21 8.59 9.79
C ILE A 83 -0.73 8.81 10.02
N GLY A 84 -0.05 7.78 10.51
CA GLY A 84 1.39 7.78 10.72
C GLY A 84 1.98 6.43 10.37
N ILE A 85 3.31 6.40 10.27
CA ILE A 85 4.04 5.17 10.01
C ILE A 85 3.87 4.23 11.21
N ALA A 86 3.68 2.94 10.93
CA ALA A 86 3.60 1.93 11.98
C ALA A 86 4.92 1.88 12.76
N THR A 87 4.82 1.80 14.08
CA THR A 87 5.99 1.79 14.97
C THR A 87 5.97 0.61 15.91
#